data_f25596d2f2efd848e95a521e5d31aa2a
#
_entry.id   f25596d2f2efd848e95a521e5d31aa2a
#
_cell.length_a   1.000
_cell.length_b   1.000
_cell.length_c   1.000
_cell.angle_alpha   90.00
_cell.angle_beta   90.00
_cell.angle_gamma   90.00
#
_symmetry.space_group_name_H-M   'P 1'
#
loop_
_entity.id
_entity.type
_entity.pdbx_description
1 polymer ?
#
loop_
_entity_poly.entity_id
_entity_poly.type
_entity_poly.pdbx_seq_one_letter_code
_entity_poly.pdbx_strand_id
1 'polypeptide(L)'
;MIRATVNASDGVALAVHAHTEIDPRRPTVLAIHGYPDNHRVWDGVAAELGQRYPAKYNIVAYDVRGTGESGRPAGRSGYQLPQLVSDVGAVIDGLGVDQVHLMGHDWGSIQGWTAVTDDTVLGKIASFTSISGPHLNYAGRFLRSPRTPRAVAAVARQILASSYIWFFLCPVAPEIAIRSRLQVKVFEAVERIGRSSTRSRRGASPRSLDDYLTGLNLYRANMPSPLLSPPAQLPQARVPVQVLVARQDYFVTPSLQRFAGSIPAEGRVVSIEGGHWVVTSRPDVIARLTSEWVDMVAEGAAPAGESTRPRAVRGTLALVTGAGAGIGRATAVELARQGARAVVIVDRDLAGANDTAEAVRAAGAEASVYQVDVSDEAAMNEVAAQVRNKHGVVDILVNNAGIGMAGRFLETTPEHWDTIMGVNVRGVINGSRAFGAQMVERGQGGTIINVASAAAYVPSKSMVAYGTSKAAVLALSESMRADFADEGITVTAVCPGFVNTNIAKSTVYAGLTAEQQERAREKADAAYRRRNYTPEATAKAIVKAVRTGAAVLPVAAESRLGYALRRISPSLVRLFAPFDIRQI
;
A
#
# COMPACT_ATOMS: atom_id res chain seq x y z
N MET A 1 18.01 12.56 -23.90
CA MET A 1 16.98 11.78 -24.61
C MET A 1 17.39 11.70 -26.06
N ILE A 2 17.55 10.50 -26.61
CA ILE A 2 17.89 10.23 -28.01
C ILE A 2 16.56 10.02 -28.73
N ARG A 3 16.36 10.72 -29.86
CA ARG A 3 15.15 10.62 -30.68
C ARG A 3 15.44 9.81 -31.93
N ALA A 4 14.55 8.91 -32.26
CA ALA A 4 14.56 8.14 -33.51
C ALA A 4 13.16 8.10 -34.10
N THR A 5 13.08 7.83 -35.39
CA THR A 5 11.80 7.64 -36.09
C THR A 5 11.78 6.24 -36.68
N VAL A 6 10.70 5.50 -36.39
CA VAL A 6 10.44 4.16 -36.94
C VAL A 6 9.20 4.24 -37.84
N ASN A 7 9.27 3.68 -39.03
CA ASN A 7 8.11 3.61 -39.91
C ASN A 7 7.28 2.36 -39.60
N ALA A 8 6.01 2.57 -39.28
CA ALA A 8 5.03 1.49 -39.16
C ALA A 8 4.75 0.80 -40.50
N SER A 9 4.12 -0.36 -40.47
CA SER A 9 3.80 -1.16 -41.66
C SER A 9 2.91 -0.45 -42.68
N ASP A 10 2.12 0.54 -42.24
CA ASP A 10 1.26 1.39 -43.07
C ASP A 10 1.89 2.76 -43.43
N GLY A 11 3.19 2.93 -43.14
CA GLY A 11 3.94 4.14 -43.47
C GLY A 11 3.81 5.27 -42.44
N VAL A 12 3.09 5.11 -41.34
CA VAL A 12 3.03 6.11 -40.28
C VAL A 12 4.37 6.17 -39.55
N ALA A 13 4.94 7.38 -39.44
CA ALA A 13 6.18 7.61 -38.71
C ALA A 13 5.92 7.64 -37.21
N LEU A 14 6.57 6.75 -36.43
CA LEU A 14 6.48 6.65 -35.00
C LEU A 14 7.69 7.30 -34.33
N ALA A 15 7.48 8.26 -33.45
CA ALA A 15 8.54 8.92 -32.71
C ALA A 15 8.95 8.08 -31.49
N VAL A 16 10.20 7.67 -31.44
CA VAL A 16 10.80 6.84 -30.38
C VAL A 16 11.76 7.68 -29.56
N HIS A 17 11.63 7.61 -28.25
CA HIS A 17 12.37 8.41 -27.28
C HIS A 17 13.16 7.50 -26.34
N ALA A 18 14.46 7.36 -26.58
CA ALA A 18 15.35 6.61 -25.70
C ALA A 18 15.91 7.55 -24.61
N HIS A 19 15.68 7.20 -23.36
CA HIS A 19 16.21 7.91 -22.19
C HIS A 19 17.65 7.53 -21.86
N THR A 20 18.13 6.42 -22.43
CA THR A 20 19.50 5.92 -22.34
C THR A 20 20.03 5.59 -23.73
N GLU A 21 21.33 5.55 -23.92
CA GLU A 21 21.93 4.94 -25.10
C GLU A 21 21.61 3.43 -25.12
N ILE A 22 21.18 2.90 -26.27
CA ILE A 22 20.78 1.51 -26.41
C ILE A 22 22.00 0.60 -26.44
N ASP A 23 22.15 -0.25 -25.46
CA ASP A 23 23.14 -1.32 -25.41
C ASP A 23 22.40 -2.67 -25.54
N PRO A 24 22.57 -3.44 -26.63
CA PRO A 24 21.84 -4.70 -26.84
C PRO A 24 22.05 -5.76 -25.73
N ARG A 25 23.10 -5.60 -24.92
CA ARG A 25 23.38 -6.52 -23.78
C ARG A 25 22.55 -6.23 -22.55
N ARG A 26 21.85 -5.09 -22.50
CA ARG A 26 21.03 -4.69 -21.36
C ARG A 26 19.58 -5.02 -21.59
N PRO A 27 18.84 -5.46 -20.55
CA PRO A 27 17.39 -5.59 -20.64
C PRO A 27 16.76 -4.27 -21.09
N THR A 28 15.85 -4.33 -22.05
CA THR A 28 15.18 -3.15 -22.59
C THR A 28 13.77 -3.04 -22.04
N VAL A 29 13.44 -1.93 -21.38
CA VAL A 29 12.09 -1.59 -20.95
C VAL A 29 11.47 -0.69 -21.99
N LEU A 30 10.45 -1.18 -22.71
CA LEU A 30 9.67 -0.42 -23.69
C LEU A 30 8.35 0.02 -23.05
N ALA A 31 8.15 1.32 -22.93
CA ALA A 31 7.00 1.92 -22.25
C ALA A 31 6.00 2.52 -23.25
N ILE A 32 4.72 2.16 -23.12
CA ILE A 32 3.61 2.60 -23.95
C ILE A 32 2.63 3.43 -23.13
N HIS A 33 2.43 4.69 -23.54
CA HIS A 33 1.47 5.59 -22.89
C HIS A 33 0.02 5.32 -23.35
N GLY A 34 -0.93 5.90 -22.63
CA GLY A 34 -2.35 5.86 -22.95
C GLY A 34 -2.95 7.21 -23.28
N TYR A 35 -4.28 7.32 -23.10
CA TYR A 35 -5.04 8.53 -23.38
C TYR A 35 -5.14 9.43 -22.12
N PRO A 36 -4.98 10.73 -22.23
CA PRO A 36 -4.59 11.53 -23.41
C PRO A 36 -3.10 11.88 -23.38
N ASP A 37 -2.26 10.95 -22.98
CA ASP A 37 -0.83 11.15 -22.73
C ASP A 37 0.03 11.07 -24.03
N ASN A 38 1.33 11.27 -23.85
CA ASN A 38 2.40 11.02 -24.80
C ASN A 38 3.62 10.44 -24.05
N HIS A 39 4.76 10.19 -24.70
CA HIS A 39 5.95 9.60 -24.09
C HIS A 39 6.37 10.24 -22.77
N ARG A 40 6.10 11.55 -22.56
CA ARG A 40 6.54 12.30 -21.38
C ARG A 40 5.91 11.82 -20.06
N VAL A 41 4.82 11.06 -20.14
CA VAL A 41 4.23 10.44 -18.94
C VAL A 41 5.23 9.51 -18.24
N TRP A 42 6.20 8.99 -18.99
CA TRP A 42 7.25 8.08 -18.53
C TRP A 42 8.53 8.75 -18.05
N ASP A 43 8.71 10.06 -18.24
CA ASP A 43 9.95 10.79 -17.86
C ASP A 43 10.32 10.58 -16.38
N GLY A 44 9.30 10.53 -15.51
CA GLY A 44 9.49 10.28 -14.08
C GLY A 44 10.04 8.89 -13.79
N VAL A 45 9.43 7.88 -14.39
CA VAL A 45 9.82 6.47 -14.22
C VAL A 45 11.22 6.23 -14.80
N ALA A 46 11.49 6.80 -15.98
CA ALA A 46 12.80 6.70 -16.63
C ALA A 46 13.91 7.33 -15.77
N ALA A 47 13.65 8.51 -15.20
CA ALA A 47 14.60 9.17 -14.31
C ALA A 47 14.88 8.34 -13.04
N GLU A 48 13.84 7.76 -12.41
CA GLU A 48 14.00 6.91 -11.23
C GLU A 48 14.74 5.60 -11.54
N LEU A 49 14.46 4.96 -12.69
CA LEU A 49 15.19 3.76 -13.13
C LEU A 49 16.66 4.09 -13.38
N GLY A 50 16.95 5.19 -14.11
CA GLY A 50 18.32 5.60 -14.38
C GLY A 50 19.11 6.01 -13.15
N GLN A 51 18.47 6.65 -12.18
CA GLN A 51 19.11 7.08 -10.94
C GLN A 51 19.37 5.93 -9.96
N ARG A 52 18.38 5.04 -9.78
CA ARG A 52 18.46 3.93 -8.81
C ARG A 52 19.26 2.75 -9.34
N TYR A 53 19.26 2.54 -10.65
CA TYR A 53 19.87 1.40 -11.31
C TYR A 53 20.71 1.88 -12.50
N PRO A 54 21.81 2.62 -12.26
CA PRO A 54 22.59 3.24 -13.30
C PRO A 54 23.13 2.18 -14.28
N ALA A 55 22.96 2.44 -15.58
CA ALA A 55 23.42 1.57 -16.67
C ALA A 55 22.89 0.12 -16.65
N LYS A 56 21.82 -0.18 -15.89
CA LYS A 56 21.23 -1.52 -15.82
C LYS A 56 20.26 -1.81 -16.96
N TYR A 57 19.50 -0.80 -17.41
CA TYR A 57 18.43 -0.94 -18.41
C TYR A 57 18.62 0.00 -19.59
N ASN A 58 18.17 -0.43 -20.77
CA ASN A 58 17.73 0.48 -21.81
C ASN A 58 16.29 0.92 -21.48
N ILE A 59 16.00 2.21 -21.50
CA ILE A 59 14.70 2.77 -21.15
C ILE A 59 14.19 3.55 -22.36
N VAL A 60 13.12 3.06 -22.95
CA VAL A 60 12.55 3.59 -24.19
C VAL A 60 11.06 3.82 -24.02
N ALA A 61 10.56 4.92 -24.51
CA ALA A 61 9.14 5.17 -24.71
C ALA A 61 8.92 5.60 -26.16
N TYR A 62 7.71 5.41 -26.69
CA TYR A 62 7.36 5.98 -27.99
C TYR A 62 6.01 6.67 -27.93
N ASP A 63 5.78 7.63 -28.81
CA ASP A 63 4.47 8.24 -28.99
C ASP A 63 3.59 7.32 -29.84
N VAL A 64 2.45 6.91 -29.29
CA VAL A 64 1.45 6.16 -30.04
C VAL A 64 0.99 7.01 -31.23
N ARG A 65 0.71 6.36 -32.38
CA ARG A 65 0.26 7.06 -33.59
C ARG A 65 -0.81 8.12 -33.32
N GLY A 66 -0.64 9.30 -33.87
CA GLY A 66 -1.53 10.44 -33.70
C GLY A 66 -1.32 11.24 -32.42
N THR A 67 -0.37 10.90 -31.55
CA THR A 67 -0.04 11.65 -30.34
C THR A 67 1.42 12.11 -30.35
N GLY A 68 1.74 13.07 -29.49
CA GLY A 68 3.10 13.59 -29.34
C GLY A 68 3.71 14.01 -30.66
N GLU A 69 4.86 13.42 -31.01
CA GLU A 69 5.63 13.68 -32.22
C GLU A 69 5.38 12.61 -33.30
N SER A 70 4.54 11.62 -33.08
CA SER A 70 4.20 10.58 -34.06
C SER A 70 3.22 11.05 -35.12
N GLY A 71 3.36 10.49 -36.31
CA GLY A 71 2.48 10.72 -37.45
C GLY A 71 1.05 10.26 -37.19
N ARG A 72 0.11 10.80 -37.98
CA ARG A 72 -1.32 10.47 -37.91
C ARG A 72 -1.72 9.55 -39.04
N PRO A 73 -2.45 8.46 -38.79
CA PRO A 73 -3.01 7.65 -39.86
C PRO A 73 -4.11 8.42 -40.60
N ALA A 74 -4.29 8.10 -41.88
CA ALA A 74 -5.28 8.75 -42.75
C ALA A 74 -6.74 8.51 -42.27
N GLY A 75 -7.01 7.44 -41.58
CA GLY A 75 -8.35 7.06 -41.14
C GLY A 75 -8.42 6.39 -39.78
N ARG A 76 -9.64 6.26 -39.28
CA ARG A 76 -9.91 5.67 -37.96
C ARG A 76 -9.49 4.19 -37.85
N SER A 77 -9.54 3.43 -38.94
CA SER A 77 -9.08 2.04 -39.00
C SER A 77 -7.62 1.87 -38.60
N GLY A 78 -6.78 2.90 -38.85
CA GLY A 78 -5.39 2.91 -38.40
C GLY A 78 -5.19 2.93 -36.89
N TYR A 79 -6.23 3.14 -36.10
CA TYR A 79 -6.17 3.07 -34.64
C TYR A 79 -6.69 1.74 -34.05
N GLN A 80 -6.99 0.76 -34.91
CA GLN A 80 -7.42 -0.57 -34.44
C GLN A 80 -6.26 -1.31 -33.74
N LEU A 81 -6.59 -2.11 -32.72
CA LEU A 81 -5.61 -2.84 -31.91
C LEU A 81 -4.62 -3.69 -32.71
N PRO A 82 -5.00 -4.43 -33.78
CA PRO A 82 -4.03 -5.16 -34.58
C PRO A 82 -2.94 -4.26 -35.21
N GLN A 83 -3.31 -3.05 -35.66
CA GLN A 83 -2.34 -2.09 -36.19
C GLN A 83 -1.44 -1.53 -35.09
N LEU A 84 -2.01 -1.25 -33.89
CA LEU A 84 -1.23 -0.79 -32.73
C LEU A 84 -0.24 -1.85 -32.25
N VAL A 85 -0.58 -3.13 -32.34
CA VAL A 85 0.34 -4.26 -32.06
C VAL A 85 1.44 -4.35 -33.10
N SER A 86 1.10 -4.15 -34.39
CA SER A 86 2.10 -4.06 -35.47
C SER A 86 3.10 -2.92 -35.22
N ASP A 87 2.64 -1.78 -34.69
CA ASP A 87 3.52 -0.65 -34.32
C ASP A 87 4.50 -1.05 -33.20
N VAL A 88 4.03 -1.77 -32.18
CA VAL A 88 4.91 -2.29 -31.12
C VAL A 88 6.01 -3.17 -31.73
N GLY A 89 5.65 -4.06 -32.64
CA GLY A 89 6.62 -4.89 -33.38
C GLY A 89 7.64 -4.07 -34.16
N ALA A 90 7.18 -3.07 -34.93
CA ALA A 90 8.05 -2.19 -35.71
C ALA A 90 9.01 -1.39 -34.79
N VAL A 91 8.54 -0.89 -33.66
CA VAL A 91 9.39 -0.18 -32.67
C VAL A 91 10.47 -1.11 -32.13
N ILE A 92 10.13 -2.34 -31.74
CA ILE A 92 11.12 -3.31 -31.23
C ILE A 92 12.18 -3.62 -32.29
N ASP A 93 11.77 -3.84 -33.55
CA ASP A 93 12.69 -4.09 -34.66
C ASP A 93 13.62 -2.87 -34.89
N GLY A 94 13.05 -1.65 -34.80
CA GLY A 94 13.82 -0.41 -34.95
C GLY A 94 14.82 -0.14 -33.82
N LEU A 95 14.66 -0.76 -32.66
CA LEU A 95 15.61 -0.65 -31.54
C LEU A 95 16.83 -1.58 -31.70
N GLY A 96 16.76 -2.61 -32.57
CA GLY A 96 17.83 -3.58 -32.74
C GLY A 96 18.12 -4.42 -31.51
N VAL A 97 17.09 -4.76 -30.72
CA VAL A 97 17.18 -5.63 -29.55
C VAL A 97 16.34 -6.88 -29.78
N ASP A 98 16.76 -8.01 -29.20
CA ASP A 98 16.08 -9.29 -29.39
C ASP A 98 14.71 -9.32 -28.72
N GLN A 99 14.62 -8.82 -27.48
CA GLN A 99 13.41 -8.82 -26.67
C GLN A 99 13.29 -7.58 -25.80
N VAL A 100 12.06 -7.23 -25.45
CA VAL A 100 11.75 -6.14 -24.51
C VAL A 100 10.89 -6.61 -23.34
N HIS A 101 11.06 -5.95 -22.20
CA HIS A 101 10.08 -5.96 -21.11
C HIS A 101 9.09 -4.83 -21.38
N LEU A 102 7.88 -5.20 -21.79
CA LEU A 102 6.85 -4.24 -22.16
C LEU A 102 6.20 -3.65 -20.91
N MET A 103 5.99 -2.33 -20.88
CA MET A 103 5.27 -1.65 -19.79
C MET A 103 4.22 -0.73 -20.41
N GLY A 104 2.95 -0.91 -20.04
CA GLY A 104 1.85 -0.14 -20.58
C GLY A 104 1.01 0.54 -19.52
N HIS A 105 0.57 1.77 -19.79
CA HIS A 105 -0.37 2.51 -18.98
C HIS A 105 -1.63 2.84 -19.78
N ASP A 106 -2.82 2.64 -19.19
CA ASP A 106 -4.14 2.93 -19.79
C ASP A 106 -4.28 2.26 -21.17
N TRP A 107 -4.47 3.01 -22.28
CA TRP A 107 -4.51 2.46 -23.63
C TRP A 107 -3.21 1.77 -24.04
N GLY A 108 -2.05 2.22 -23.52
CA GLY A 108 -0.78 1.51 -23.72
C GLY A 108 -0.78 0.14 -23.05
N SER A 109 -1.44 0.01 -21.92
CA SER A 109 -1.65 -1.30 -21.27
C SER A 109 -2.61 -2.18 -22.07
N ILE A 110 -3.70 -1.64 -22.63
CA ILE A 110 -4.62 -2.36 -23.52
C ILE A 110 -3.89 -2.90 -24.76
N GLN A 111 -3.00 -2.09 -25.36
CA GLN A 111 -2.13 -2.51 -26.45
C GLN A 111 -1.18 -3.62 -26.03
N GLY A 112 -0.50 -3.44 -24.89
CA GLY A 112 0.39 -4.45 -24.32
C GLY A 112 -0.30 -5.79 -24.06
N TRP A 113 -1.51 -5.78 -23.51
CA TRP A 113 -2.32 -7.00 -23.34
C TRP A 113 -2.61 -7.69 -24.68
N THR A 114 -2.94 -6.90 -25.71
CA THR A 114 -3.19 -7.45 -27.03
C THR A 114 -1.90 -8.03 -27.63
N ALA A 115 -0.78 -7.33 -27.49
CA ALA A 115 0.52 -7.78 -28.00
C ALA A 115 0.98 -9.11 -27.35
N VAL A 116 0.78 -9.32 -26.04
CA VAL A 116 1.19 -10.58 -25.38
C VAL A 116 0.25 -11.76 -25.64
N THR A 117 -0.86 -11.52 -26.32
CA THR A 117 -1.80 -12.54 -26.78
C THR A 117 -1.78 -12.76 -28.30
N ASP A 118 -0.94 -11.98 -29.03
CA ASP A 118 -0.81 -11.99 -30.50
C ASP A 118 0.48 -12.69 -30.93
N ASP A 119 0.37 -13.67 -31.83
CA ASP A 119 1.50 -14.48 -32.28
C ASP A 119 2.54 -13.68 -33.09
N THR A 120 2.16 -12.54 -33.66
CA THR A 120 3.04 -11.78 -34.58
C THR A 120 4.21 -11.10 -33.87
N VAL A 121 4.06 -10.77 -32.59
CA VAL A 121 5.08 -10.05 -31.81
C VAL A 121 5.56 -10.80 -30.58
N LEU A 122 4.98 -11.98 -30.31
CA LEU A 122 5.19 -12.73 -29.08
C LEU A 122 6.66 -13.05 -28.80
N GLY A 123 7.43 -13.47 -29.81
CA GLY A 123 8.85 -13.82 -29.67
C GLY A 123 9.76 -12.63 -29.30
N LYS A 124 9.25 -11.40 -29.40
CA LYS A 124 9.97 -10.16 -29.13
C LYS A 124 9.68 -9.57 -27.75
N ILE A 125 8.82 -10.21 -26.94
CA ILE A 125 8.41 -9.73 -25.62
C ILE A 125 8.82 -10.76 -24.56
N ALA A 126 9.67 -10.35 -23.63
CA ALA A 126 10.13 -11.18 -22.50
C ALA A 126 9.12 -11.19 -21.34
N SER A 127 8.47 -10.06 -21.06
CA SER A 127 7.43 -9.93 -20.04
C SER A 127 6.58 -8.68 -20.23
N PHE A 128 5.47 -8.59 -19.51
CA PHE A 128 4.59 -7.43 -19.59
C PHE A 128 4.21 -6.88 -18.21
N THR A 129 4.28 -5.56 -18.05
CA THR A 129 3.74 -4.83 -16.89
C THR A 129 2.52 -4.00 -17.30
N SER A 130 1.35 -4.37 -16.78
CA SER A 130 0.06 -3.71 -17.02
C SER A 130 -0.27 -2.74 -15.90
N ILE A 131 -0.59 -1.49 -16.25
CA ILE A 131 -0.96 -0.42 -15.31
C ILE A 131 -2.25 0.24 -15.81
N SER A 132 -3.32 0.19 -15.02
CA SER A 132 -4.58 0.94 -15.27
C SER A 132 -5.23 0.71 -16.64
N GLY A 133 -5.04 -0.45 -17.26
CA GLY A 133 -5.63 -0.78 -18.57
C GLY A 133 -5.71 -2.29 -18.78
N PRO A 134 -6.89 -2.93 -18.62
CA PRO A 134 -7.06 -4.38 -18.82
C PRO A 134 -7.22 -4.71 -20.30
N HIS A 135 -7.00 -5.97 -20.67
CA HIS A 135 -7.44 -6.46 -21.98
C HIS A 135 -8.96 -6.24 -22.16
N LEU A 136 -9.39 -5.71 -23.31
CA LEU A 136 -10.80 -5.34 -23.52
C LEU A 136 -11.76 -6.53 -23.35
N ASN A 137 -11.38 -7.72 -23.81
CA ASN A 137 -12.18 -8.94 -23.63
C ASN A 137 -12.26 -9.37 -22.14
N TYR A 138 -11.21 -9.11 -21.34
CA TYR A 138 -11.26 -9.38 -19.90
C TYR A 138 -12.22 -8.43 -19.21
N ALA A 139 -12.21 -7.15 -19.60
CA ALA A 139 -13.18 -6.18 -19.11
C ALA A 139 -14.62 -6.58 -19.45
N GLY A 140 -14.89 -6.98 -20.70
CA GLY A 140 -16.20 -7.50 -21.12
C GLY A 140 -16.64 -8.72 -20.31
N ARG A 141 -15.73 -9.66 -20.04
CA ARG A 141 -16.01 -10.84 -19.20
C ARG A 141 -16.31 -10.44 -17.75
N PHE A 142 -15.54 -9.52 -17.19
CA PHE A 142 -15.77 -9.00 -15.82
C PHE A 142 -17.17 -8.40 -15.69
N LEU A 143 -17.61 -7.60 -16.65
CA LEU A 143 -18.92 -6.96 -16.63
C LEU A 143 -20.10 -7.95 -16.71
N ARG A 144 -19.88 -9.14 -17.28
CA ARG A 144 -20.95 -10.12 -17.55
C ARG A 144 -21.03 -11.29 -16.57
N SER A 145 -20.10 -11.43 -15.65
CA SER A 145 -20.00 -12.65 -14.82
C SER A 145 -20.04 -12.38 -13.30
N PRO A 146 -20.89 -11.48 -12.77
CA PRO A 146 -20.99 -11.31 -11.32
C PRO A 146 -21.76 -12.48 -10.70
N ARG A 147 -21.08 -13.28 -9.84
CA ARG A 147 -21.68 -14.44 -9.16
C ARG A 147 -21.99 -14.19 -7.68
N THR A 148 -21.59 -13.06 -7.12
CA THR A 148 -21.76 -12.72 -5.70
C THR A 148 -22.24 -11.29 -5.55
N PRO A 149 -22.94 -10.91 -4.44
CA PRO A 149 -23.34 -9.53 -4.19
C PRO A 149 -22.17 -8.53 -4.26
N ARG A 150 -20.98 -8.93 -3.80
CA ARG A 150 -19.76 -8.11 -3.89
C ARG A 150 -19.30 -7.91 -5.34
N ALA A 151 -19.40 -8.95 -6.16
CA ALA A 151 -19.08 -8.86 -7.58
C ALA A 151 -20.06 -7.98 -8.32
N VAL A 152 -21.37 -8.04 -8.01
CA VAL A 152 -22.38 -7.13 -8.56
C VAL A 152 -22.05 -5.67 -8.23
N ALA A 153 -21.73 -5.36 -6.97
CA ALA A 153 -21.33 -4.00 -6.58
C ALA A 153 -20.06 -3.54 -7.29
N ALA A 154 -19.06 -4.43 -7.49
CA ALA A 154 -17.83 -4.12 -8.22
C ALA A 154 -18.11 -3.82 -9.70
N VAL A 155 -18.97 -4.60 -10.35
CA VAL A 155 -19.42 -4.38 -11.74
C VAL A 155 -20.18 -3.07 -11.86
N ALA A 156 -21.15 -2.80 -10.98
CA ALA A 156 -21.90 -1.54 -10.98
C ALA A 156 -20.97 -0.33 -10.85
N ARG A 157 -19.98 -0.40 -9.94
CA ARG A 157 -18.97 0.65 -9.80
C ARG A 157 -18.14 0.83 -11.09
N GLN A 158 -17.74 -0.26 -11.75
CA GLN A 158 -16.99 -0.17 -13.01
C GLN A 158 -17.85 0.44 -14.14
N ILE A 159 -19.12 0.08 -14.26
CA ILE A 159 -20.03 0.67 -15.27
C ILE A 159 -20.11 2.19 -15.08
N LEU A 160 -20.28 2.65 -13.84
CA LEU A 160 -20.29 4.08 -13.51
C LEU A 160 -18.94 4.74 -13.84
N ALA A 161 -17.85 4.11 -13.47
CA ALA A 161 -16.48 4.59 -13.75
C ALA A 161 -16.19 4.68 -15.26
N SER A 162 -16.76 3.79 -16.07
CA SER A 162 -16.59 3.74 -17.52
C SER A 162 -17.63 4.56 -18.31
N SER A 163 -18.51 5.30 -17.64
CA SER A 163 -19.58 6.07 -18.32
C SER A 163 -19.06 7.11 -19.32
N TYR A 164 -17.86 7.65 -19.09
CA TYR A 164 -17.19 8.59 -19.99
C TYR A 164 -16.91 7.99 -21.39
N ILE A 165 -16.80 6.66 -21.52
CA ILE A 165 -16.58 5.99 -22.81
C ILE A 165 -17.72 6.31 -23.78
N TRP A 166 -18.96 6.26 -23.31
CA TRP A 166 -20.13 6.60 -24.11
C TRP A 166 -20.10 8.05 -24.62
N PHE A 167 -19.62 8.98 -23.77
CA PHE A 167 -19.40 10.36 -24.16
C PHE A 167 -18.34 10.45 -25.27
N PHE A 168 -17.21 9.72 -25.17
CA PHE A 168 -16.15 9.72 -26.19
C PHE A 168 -16.57 9.10 -27.52
N LEU A 169 -17.55 8.20 -27.50
CA LEU A 169 -18.12 7.62 -28.72
C LEU A 169 -19.09 8.57 -29.42
N CYS A 170 -19.64 9.57 -28.73
CA CYS A 170 -20.51 10.56 -29.36
C CYS A 170 -19.74 11.36 -30.43
N PRO A 171 -20.38 11.65 -31.58
CA PRO A 171 -19.78 12.54 -32.56
C PRO A 171 -19.81 13.99 -32.05
N VAL A 172 -18.74 14.74 -32.29
CA VAL A 172 -18.62 16.20 -32.11
C VAL A 172 -18.61 16.68 -30.64
N ALA A 173 -19.43 16.13 -29.75
CA ALA A 173 -19.54 16.60 -28.36
C ALA A 173 -18.19 16.54 -27.59
N PRO A 174 -17.39 15.46 -27.64
CA PRO A 174 -16.07 15.43 -27.00
C PRO A 174 -15.10 16.46 -27.58
N GLU A 175 -15.11 16.65 -28.91
CA GLU A 175 -14.25 17.63 -29.57
C GLU A 175 -14.55 19.06 -29.12
N ILE A 176 -15.83 19.41 -28.96
CA ILE A 176 -16.25 20.71 -28.41
C ILE A 176 -15.76 20.85 -26.97
N ALA A 177 -15.95 19.82 -26.13
CA ALA A 177 -15.51 19.84 -24.74
C ALA A 177 -13.97 19.95 -24.60
N ILE A 178 -13.21 19.33 -25.51
CA ILE A 178 -11.75 19.43 -25.55
C ILE A 178 -11.33 20.85 -26.00
N ARG A 179 -11.88 21.34 -27.11
CA ARG A 179 -11.53 22.67 -27.66
C ARG A 179 -11.92 23.82 -26.71
N SER A 180 -13.00 23.68 -25.95
CA SER A 180 -13.38 24.60 -24.87
C SER A 180 -12.54 24.44 -23.60
N ARG A 181 -11.60 23.49 -23.56
CA ARG A 181 -10.77 23.12 -22.41
C ARG A 181 -11.56 22.60 -21.20
N LEU A 182 -12.85 22.37 -21.32
CA LEU A 182 -13.67 21.83 -20.22
C LEU A 182 -13.19 20.42 -19.83
N GLN A 183 -13.04 19.53 -20.82
CA GLN A 183 -12.55 18.17 -20.57
C GLN A 183 -11.13 18.17 -20.02
N VAL A 184 -10.23 19.05 -20.52
CA VAL A 184 -8.86 19.18 -20.02
C VAL A 184 -8.87 19.52 -18.54
N LYS A 185 -9.67 20.51 -18.11
CA LYS A 185 -9.81 20.90 -16.70
C LYS A 185 -10.36 19.76 -15.81
N VAL A 186 -11.30 18.97 -16.35
CA VAL A 186 -11.85 17.80 -15.63
C VAL A 186 -10.74 16.76 -15.40
N PHE A 187 -9.96 16.42 -16.44
CA PHE A 187 -8.85 15.47 -16.29
C PHE A 187 -7.78 15.97 -15.32
N GLU A 188 -7.39 17.24 -15.41
CA GLU A 188 -6.43 17.84 -14.46
C GLU A 188 -6.96 17.82 -13.02
N ALA A 189 -8.26 18.04 -12.80
CA ALA A 189 -8.87 17.97 -11.49
C ALA A 189 -8.86 16.53 -10.94
N VAL A 190 -9.23 15.54 -11.75
CA VAL A 190 -9.19 14.11 -11.36
C VAL A 190 -7.76 13.66 -11.09
N GLU A 191 -6.81 14.05 -11.93
CA GLU A 191 -5.39 13.75 -11.71
C GLU A 191 -4.86 14.37 -10.42
N ARG A 192 -5.30 15.59 -10.07
CA ARG A 192 -4.94 16.28 -8.83
C ARG A 192 -5.50 15.56 -7.59
N ILE A 193 -6.73 15.06 -7.66
CA ILE A 193 -7.33 14.26 -6.57
C ILE A 193 -6.54 12.97 -6.34
N GLY A 194 -6.07 12.31 -7.40
CA GLY A 194 -5.25 11.09 -7.30
C GLY A 194 -3.80 11.32 -6.85
N ARG A 195 -3.37 12.60 -6.71
CA ARG A 195 -2.00 12.99 -6.30
C ARG A 195 -1.89 13.34 -4.82
N SER A 196 -2.79 12.95 -3.97
CA SER A 196 -2.87 13.42 -2.59
C SER A 196 -1.62 13.18 -1.72
N SER A 197 -0.58 12.47 -2.22
CA SER A 197 0.67 12.32 -1.49
C SER A 197 1.60 13.53 -1.66
N THR A 198 2.11 14.04 -0.56
CA THR A 198 3.08 15.16 -0.48
C THR A 198 4.40 14.91 -1.23
N ARG A 199 4.67 13.70 -1.66
CA ARG A 199 5.87 13.29 -2.42
C ARG A 199 5.78 13.50 -3.93
N SER A 200 4.58 13.65 -4.50
CA SER A 200 4.43 13.95 -5.93
C SER A 200 4.80 15.40 -6.22
N ARG A 201 6.10 15.69 -6.32
CA ARG A 201 6.62 17.03 -6.67
C ARG A 201 6.58 17.33 -8.17
N ARG A 202 6.29 16.34 -9.02
CA ARG A 202 6.24 16.53 -10.47
C ARG A 202 4.83 16.88 -10.91
N GLY A 203 4.72 17.92 -11.73
CA GLY A 203 3.46 18.37 -12.35
C GLY A 203 2.84 17.30 -13.28
N ALA A 204 1.65 17.58 -13.80
CA ALA A 204 1.06 16.79 -14.87
C ALA A 204 2.01 16.71 -16.07
N SER A 205 2.03 15.55 -16.74
CA SER A 205 2.74 15.41 -18.00
C SER A 205 2.19 16.44 -19.00
N PRO A 206 3.05 17.17 -19.73
CA PRO A 206 2.58 18.10 -20.76
C PRO A 206 1.83 17.36 -21.86
N ARG A 207 0.59 17.79 -22.14
CA ARG A 207 -0.31 17.23 -23.16
C ARG A 207 -0.73 18.34 -24.10
N SER A 208 -0.76 18.09 -25.39
CA SER A 208 -1.31 19.00 -26.38
C SER A 208 -2.83 18.81 -26.54
N LEU A 209 -3.54 19.79 -27.08
CA LEU A 209 -4.95 19.59 -27.44
C LEU A 209 -5.12 18.51 -28.50
N ASP A 210 -4.11 18.32 -29.32
CA ASP A 210 -4.07 17.30 -30.37
C ASP A 210 -4.01 15.89 -29.75
N ASP A 211 -3.26 15.67 -28.65
CA ASP A 211 -3.23 14.39 -27.96
C ASP A 211 -4.63 14.00 -27.48
N TYR A 212 -5.42 14.98 -26.99
CA TYR A 212 -6.81 14.73 -26.61
C TYR A 212 -7.70 14.42 -27.82
N LEU A 213 -7.60 15.20 -28.90
CA LEU A 213 -8.49 15.08 -30.06
C LEU A 213 -8.23 13.79 -30.85
N THR A 214 -6.98 13.49 -31.14
CA THR A 214 -6.61 12.30 -31.91
C THR A 214 -6.75 11.03 -31.13
N GLY A 215 -6.44 11.06 -29.82
CA GLY A 215 -6.58 9.91 -28.92
C GLY A 215 -8.03 9.41 -28.77
N LEU A 216 -9.06 10.23 -29.06
CA LEU A 216 -10.46 9.76 -29.13
C LEU A 216 -10.64 8.60 -30.11
N ASN A 217 -9.80 8.53 -31.15
CA ASN A 217 -9.89 7.46 -32.14
C ASN A 217 -9.53 6.08 -31.56
N LEU A 218 -8.74 6.01 -30.50
CA LEU A 218 -8.47 4.75 -29.78
C LEU A 218 -9.79 4.13 -29.30
N TYR A 219 -10.66 4.94 -28.69
CA TYR A 219 -12.00 4.50 -28.25
C TYR A 219 -12.90 4.17 -29.43
N ARG A 220 -13.00 5.07 -30.39
CA ARG A 220 -13.93 4.96 -31.52
C ARG A 220 -13.61 3.82 -32.51
N ALA A 221 -12.33 3.40 -32.59
CA ALA A 221 -11.90 2.30 -33.44
C ALA A 221 -12.08 0.93 -32.78
N ASN A 222 -12.09 0.86 -31.43
CA ASN A 222 -11.99 -0.41 -30.71
C ASN A 222 -13.16 -0.69 -29.75
N MET A 223 -14.02 0.28 -29.49
CA MET A 223 -15.17 0.11 -28.57
C MET A 223 -16.50 0.37 -29.28
N PRO A 224 -17.63 -0.16 -28.77
CA PRO A 224 -17.80 -0.92 -27.52
C PRO A 224 -17.78 -2.45 -27.70
N SER A 225 -17.60 -2.99 -28.90
CA SER A 225 -17.82 -4.40 -29.24
C SER A 225 -17.16 -5.41 -28.25
N PRO A 226 -15.87 -5.32 -27.87
CA PRO A 226 -15.27 -6.29 -26.96
C PRO A 226 -15.88 -6.27 -25.55
N LEU A 227 -16.41 -5.13 -25.12
CA LEU A 227 -17.09 -5.00 -23.82
C LEU A 227 -18.47 -5.65 -23.84
N LEU A 228 -19.18 -5.52 -24.96
CA LEU A 228 -20.55 -6.03 -25.12
C LEU A 228 -20.59 -7.50 -25.53
N SER A 229 -19.57 -8.01 -26.22
CA SER A 229 -19.54 -9.36 -26.76
C SER A 229 -18.14 -10.00 -26.66
N PRO A 230 -17.63 -10.22 -25.42
CA PRO A 230 -16.36 -10.90 -25.25
C PRO A 230 -16.43 -12.35 -25.74
N PRO A 231 -15.36 -12.91 -26.31
CA PRO A 231 -15.33 -14.28 -26.78
C PRO A 231 -15.56 -15.28 -25.65
N ALA A 232 -16.10 -16.45 -25.99
CA ALA A 232 -16.34 -17.52 -25.02
C ALA A 232 -15.04 -17.97 -24.34
N GLN A 233 -13.97 -18.13 -25.10
CA GLN A 233 -12.62 -18.40 -24.62
C GLN A 233 -11.81 -17.10 -24.64
N LEU A 234 -11.29 -16.71 -23.48
CA LEU A 234 -10.46 -15.50 -23.35
C LEU A 234 -9.06 -15.76 -23.91
N PRO A 235 -8.47 -14.76 -24.62
CA PRO A 235 -7.09 -14.87 -25.04
C PRO A 235 -6.18 -15.02 -23.81
N GLN A 236 -5.12 -15.82 -23.95
CA GLN A 236 -4.17 -16.11 -22.88
C GLN A 236 -2.85 -15.41 -23.16
N ALA A 237 -2.32 -14.69 -22.17
CA ALA A 237 -0.96 -14.18 -22.24
C ALA A 237 0.02 -15.36 -22.23
N ARG A 238 1.03 -15.29 -23.09
CA ARG A 238 2.05 -16.35 -23.28
C ARG A 238 3.42 -15.95 -22.71
N VAL A 239 3.48 -14.82 -22.07
CA VAL A 239 4.65 -14.32 -21.34
C VAL A 239 4.25 -14.01 -19.91
N PRO A 240 5.20 -13.96 -18.95
CA PRO A 240 4.89 -13.53 -17.59
C PRO A 240 4.31 -12.12 -17.54
N VAL A 241 3.24 -11.93 -16.75
CA VAL A 241 2.54 -10.64 -16.64
C VAL A 241 2.52 -10.14 -15.21
N GLN A 242 2.95 -8.89 -15.01
CA GLN A 242 2.75 -8.14 -13.78
C GLN A 242 1.59 -7.16 -13.94
N VAL A 243 0.62 -7.16 -13.01
CA VAL A 243 -0.43 -6.16 -12.95
C VAL A 243 -0.25 -5.27 -11.73
N LEU A 244 0.01 -3.99 -11.96
CA LEU A 244 0.11 -2.98 -10.91
C LEU A 244 -1.26 -2.33 -10.73
N VAL A 245 -1.92 -2.67 -9.62
CA VAL A 245 -3.29 -2.23 -9.32
C VAL A 245 -3.25 -0.93 -8.55
N ALA A 246 -3.55 0.18 -9.20
CA ALA A 246 -3.71 1.49 -8.55
C ALA A 246 -4.99 1.51 -7.70
N ARG A 247 -4.85 1.69 -6.38
CA ARG A 247 -5.95 1.49 -5.41
C ARG A 247 -7.02 2.56 -5.47
N GLN A 248 -6.67 3.75 -5.95
CA GLN A 248 -7.55 4.91 -6.07
C GLN A 248 -7.86 5.23 -7.53
N ASP A 249 -7.75 4.24 -8.42
CA ASP A 249 -8.12 4.42 -9.82
C ASP A 249 -9.64 4.53 -9.97
N TYR A 250 -10.08 5.68 -10.47
CA TYR A 250 -11.50 5.99 -10.70
C TYR A 250 -12.00 5.57 -12.08
N PHE A 251 -11.12 5.30 -13.06
CA PHE A 251 -11.47 4.92 -14.42
C PHE A 251 -11.47 3.40 -14.61
N VAL A 252 -10.39 2.76 -14.19
CA VAL A 252 -10.24 1.31 -14.22
C VAL A 252 -10.17 0.81 -12.78
N THR A 253 -11.31 0.38 -12.25
CA THR A 253 -11.41 0.05 -10.82
C THR A 253 -10.42 -1.05 -10.41
N PRO A 254 -9.92 -1.02 -9.16
CA PRO A 254 -9.03 -2.07 -8.65
C PRO A 254 -9.59 -3.50 -8.78
N SER A 255 -10.91 -3.64 -8.76
CA SER A 255 -11.57 -4.95 -8.93
C SER A 255 -11.41 -5.49 -10.35
N LEU A 256 -11.52 -4.63 -11.35
CA LEU A 256 -11.30 -5.00 -12.74
C LEU A 256 -9.82 -5.32 -13.02
N GLN A 257 -8.91 -4.48 -12.50
CA GLN A 257 -7.46 -4.70 -12.65
C GLN A 257 -7.03 -6.06 -12.04
N ARG A 258 -7.51 -6.38 -10.82
CA ARG A 258 -7.26 -7.69 -10.20
C ARG A 258 -7.85 -8.85 -10.97
N PHE A 259 -9.05 -8.68 -11.50
CA PHE A 259 -9.67 -9.69 -12.35
C PHE A 259 -8.81 -9.95 -13.59
N ALA A 260 -8.35 -8.92 -14.28
CA ALA A 260 -7.46 -9.06 -15.43
C ALA A 260 -6.15 -9.79 -15.05
N GLY A 261 -5.56 -9.43 -13.91
CA GLY A 261 -4.33 -10.05 -13.41
C GLY A 261 -4.50 -11.50 -12.91
N SER A 262 -5.73 -11.98 -12.72
CA SER A 262 -6.00 -13.37 -12.32
C SER A 262 -6.13 -14.35 -13.51
N ILE A 263 -6.05 -13.85 -14.74
CA ILE A 263 -6.24 -14.67 -15.95
C ILE A 263 -4.94 -15.29 -16.46
N PRO A 264 -3.78 -14.59 -16.51
CA PRO A 264 -2.53 -15.20 -16.94
C PRO A 264 -2.12 -16.36 -16.02
N ALA A 265 -1.60 -17.44 -16.64
CA ALA A 265 -1.08 -18.59 -15.90
C ALA A 265 0.18 -18.22 -15.10
N GLU A 266 1.04 -17.39 -15.69
CA GLU A 266 2.25 -16.88 -15.07
C GLU A 266 2.12 -15.37 -14.84
N GLY A 267 1.99 -14.98 -13.57
CA GLY A 267 1.86 -13.56 -13.28
C GLY A 267 1.76 -13.23 -11.80
N ARG A 268 1.96 -11.95 -11.50
CA ARG A 268 1.72 -11.40 -10.17
C ARG A 268 0.82 -10.17 -10.24
N VAL A 269 0.04 -9.97 -9.19
CA VAL A 269 -0.80 -8.77 -8.99
C VAL A 269 -0.27 -8.02 -7.79
N VAL A 270 0.14 -6.78 -7.98
CA VAL A 270 0.69 -5.92 -6.92
C VAL A 270 -0.21 -4.70 -6.74
N SER A 271 -0.74 -4.52 -5.53
CA SER A 271 -1.51 -3.31 -5.21
C SER A 271 -0.56 -2.18 -4.82
N ILE A 272 -0.76 -1.00 -5.41
CA ILE A 272 0.04 0.21 -5.15
C ILE A 272 -0.88 1.38 -4.81
N GLU A 273 -0.40 2.30 -3.98
CA GLU A 273 -1.13 3.52 -3.67
C GLU A 273 -0.99 4.54 -4.80
N GLY A 274 -2.11 5.16 -5.15
CA GLY A 274 -2.21 6.16 -6.19
C GLY A 274 -3.46 6.03 -7.04
N GLY A 275 -3.75 7.07 -7.81
CA GLY A 275 -4.86 7.12 -8.76
C GLY A 275 -4.50 6.59 -10.14
N HIS A 276 -5.31 6.91 -11.13
CA HIS A 276 -5.13 6.44 -12.51
C HIS A 276 -3.73 6.77 -13.06
N TRP A 277 -3.25 8.01 -12.89
CA TRP A 277 -1.90 8.43 -13.31
C TRP A 277 -0.83 8.12 -12.25
N VAL A 278 -0.86 6.91 -11.71
CA VAL A 278 0.14 6.45 -10.73
C VAL A 278 1.57 6.49 -11.29
N VAL A 279 1.73 6.38 -12.59
CA VAL A 279 3.02 6.46 -13.29
C VAL A 279 3.70 7.83 -13.12
N THR A 280 2.92 8.91 -12.97
CA THR A 280 3.43 10.26 -12.70
C THR A 280 3.46 10.59 -11.22
N SER A 281 2.52 10.08 -10.42
CA SER A 281 2.43 10.38 -8.99
C SER A 281 3.38 9.54 -8.14
N ARG A 282 3.71 8.30 -8.54
CA ARG A 282 4.61 7.38 -7.84
C ARG A 282 5.62 6.72 -8.79
N PRO A 283 6.38 7.51 -9.57
CA PRO A 283 7.38 6.97 -10.49
C PRO A 283 8.44 6.14 -9.78
N ASP A 284 8.76 6.46 -8.52
CA ASP A 284 9.66 5.74 -7.64
C ASP A 284 9.21 4.28 -7.39
N VAL A 285 7.92 4.08 -7.14
CA VAL A 285 7.33 2.75 -6.91
C VAL A 285 7.27 1.96 -8.21
N ILE A 286 6.85 2.58 -9.30
CA ILE A 286 6.81 1.95 -10.62
C ILE A 286 8.20 1.48 -11.04
N ALA A 287 9.22 2.35 -10.93
CA ALA A 287 10.60 2.01 -11.28
C ALA A 287 11.13 0.82 -10.46
N ARG A 288 10.91 0.82 -9.15
CA ARG A 288 11.32 -0.29 -8.29
C ARG A 288 10.63 -1.61 -8.65
N LEU A 289 9.31 -1.59 -8.80
CA LEU A 289 8.54 -2.80 -9.14
C LEU A 289 8.86 -3.31 -10.54
N THR A 290 9.21 -2.42 -11.48
CA THR A 290 9.69 -2.80 -12.81
C THR A 290 11.05 -3.49 -12.72
N SER A 291 12.01 -2.94 -11.95
CA SER A 291 13.31 -3.58 -11.76
C SER A 291 13.19 -4.96 -11.11
N GLU A 292 12.43 -5.07 -10.01
CA GLU A 292 12.17 -6.34 -9.34
C GLU A 292 11.53 -7.38 -10.28
N TRP A 293 10.65 -6.93 -11.17
CA TRP A 293 9.97 -7.81 -12.12
C TRP A 293 10.89 -8.30 -13.23
N VAL A 294 11.69 -7.41 -13.80
CA VAL A 294 12.67 -7.77 -14.83
C VAL A 294 13.68 -8.78 -14.28
N ASP A 295 14.22 -8.54 -13.07
CA ASP A 295 15.17 -9.44 -12.42
C ASP A 295 14.55 -10.83 -12.19
N MET A 296 13.33 -10.88 -11.67
CA MET A 296 12.61 -12.11 -11.39
C MET A 296 12.35 -12.94 -12.66
N VAL A 297 11.99 -12.28 -13.76
CA VAL A 297 11.78 -12.94 -15.05
C VAL A 297 13.11 -13.46 -15.61
N ALA A 298 14.19 -12.71 -15.47
CA ALA A 298 15.53 -13.16 -15.90
C ALA A 298 16.01 -14.38 -15.12
N GLU A 299 15.64 -14.49 -13.84
CA GLU A 299 15.96 -15.63 -12.98
C GLU A 299 15.03 -16.86 -13.21
N GLY A 300 14.03 -16.74 -14.09
CA GLY A 300 13.03 -17.80 -14.32
C GLY A 300 12.09 -18.02 -13.14
N ALA A 301 12.02 -17.08 -12.21
CA ALA A 301 11.30 -17.19 -10.93
C ALA A 301 10.02 -16.33 -10.89
N ALA A 302 9.20 -16.36 -11.93
CA ALA A 302 7.93 -15.61 -11.93
C ALA A 302 6.96 -16.17 -10.88
N PRO A 303 6.69 -15.47 -9.76
CA PRO A 303 5.76 -15.97 -8.75
C PRO A 303 4.33 -15.84 -9.25
N ALA A 304 3.58 -16.94 -9.17
CA ALA A 304 2.13 -16.90 -9.32
C ALA A 304 1.50 -16.30 -8.05
N GLY A 305 0.54 -15.39 -8.20
CA GLY A 305 -0.32 -14.97 -7.11
C GLY A 305 -0.44 -13.46 -6.88
N GLU A 306 -1.39 -13.12 -6.01
CA GLU A 306 -1.64 -11.74 -5.56
C GLU A 306 -0.67 -11.40 -4.40
N SER A 307 0.21 -10.41 -4.60
CA SER A 307 1.01 -9.85 -3.51
C SER A 307 0.08 -9.15 -2.53
N THR A 308 0.09 -9.62 -1.31
CA THR A 308 -0.61 -9.19 -0.09
C THR A 308 -1.72 -8.14 -0.24
N ARG A 309 -2.95 -8.55 0.11
CA ARG A 309 -4.04 -7.61 0.36
C ARG A 309 -3.70 -6.76 1.58
N PRO A 310 -3.73 -5.43 1.50
CA PRO A 310 -3.71 -4.61 2.71
C PRO A 310 -4.84 -5.10 3.63
N ARG A 311 -4.54 -5.20 4.93
CA ARG A 311 -5.43 -5.75 5.95
C ARG A 311 -5.60 -7.28 5.95
N ALA A 312 -4.84 -8.04 5.19
CA ALA A 312 -4.67 -9.47 5.43
C ALA A 312 -3.50 -9.70 6.39
N VAL A 313 -3.56 -10.75 7.17
CA VAL A 313 -2.43 -11.18 8.03
C VAL A 313 -1.61 -12.26 7.32
N ARG A 314 -2.28 -13.09 6.52
CA ARG A 314 -1.63 -14.19 5.80
C ARG A 314 -0.55 -13.69 4.84
N GLY A 315 0.64 -14.25 4.95
CA GLY A 315 1.79 -13.93 4.11
C GLY A 315 2.52 -12.62 4.47
N THR A 316 2.10 -11.89 5.54
CA THR A 316 2.72 -10.62 5.93
C THR A 316 3.95 -10.81 6.80
N LEU A 317 4.82 -9.79 6.78
CA LEU A 317 5.86 -9.56 7.78
C LEU A 317 5.28 -8.67 8.88
N ALA A 318 5.18 -9.18 10.10
CA ALA A 318 4.72 -8.43 11.25
C ALA A 318 5.87 -8.12 12.21
N LEU A 319 5.80 -6.98 12.91
CA LEU A 319 6.72 -6.62 13.98
C LEU A 319 5.93 -6.21 15.22
N VAL A 320 6.31 -6.73 16.38
CA VAL A 320 5.68 -6.41 17.67
C VAL A 320 6.75 -5.96 18.67
N THR A 321 6.57 -4.76 19.24
CA THR A 321 7.43 -4.26 20.32
C THR A 321 6.85 -4.62 21.69
N GLY A 322 7.71 -4.84 22.70
CA GLY A 322 7.29 -5.33 24.01
C GLY A 322 6.69 -6.74 23.90
N ALA A 323 7.27 -7.56 23.04
CA ALA A 323 6.72 -8.86 22.69
C ALA A 323 7.27 -10.01 23.55
N GLY A 324 8.14 -9.75 24.52
CA GLY A 324 8.65 -10.76 25.44
C GLY A 324 7.58 -11.31 26.41
N ALA A 325 6.51 -10.56 26.68
CA ALA A 325 5.46 -10.96 27.61
C ALA A 325 4.08 -10.38 27.27
N GLY A 326 3.06 -10.80 27.99
CA GLY A 326 1.73 -10.20 28.05
C GLY A 326 1.03 -10.06 26.69
N ILE A 327 0.49 -8.86 26.42
CA ILE A 327 -0.26 -8.56 25.18
C ILE A 327 0.64 -8.70 23.96
N GLY A 328 1.90 -8.24 24.05
CA GLY A 328 2.84 -8.32 22.92
C GLY A 328 3.14 -9.75 22.50
N ARG A 329 3.48 -10.62 23.46
CA ARG A 329 3.68 -12.07 23.23
C ARG A 329 2.45 -12.71 22.61
N ALA A 330 1.28 -12.50 23.22
CA ALA A 330 0.04 -13.06 22.73
C ALA A 330 -0.28 -12.56 21.30
N THR A 331 0.01 -11.29 20.99
CA THR A 331 -0.19 -10.70 19.67
C THR A 331 0.75 -11.31 18.64
N ALA A 332 2.02 -11.50 18.97
CA ALA A 332 3.00 -12.13 18.09
C ALA A 332 2.58 -13.55 17.70
N VAL A 333 2.16 -14.34 18.69
CA VAL A 333 1.67 -15.72 18.48
C VAL A 333 0.36 -15.73 17.67
N GLU A 334 -0.58 -14.83 17.94
CA GLU A 334 -1.84 -14.76 17.21
C GLU A 334 -1.63 -14.35 15.74
N LEU A 335 -0.71 -13.43 15.46
CA LEU A 335 -0.32 -13.07 14.08
C LEU A 335 0.24 -14.29 13.31
N ALA A 336 1.09 -15.08 13.96
CA ALA A 336 1.61 -16.34 13.40
C ALA A 336 0.47 -17.33 13.09
N ARG A 337 -0.44 -17.58 14.04
CA ARG A 337 -1.62 -18.45 13.86
C ARG A 337 -2.53 -18.00 12.71
N GLN A 338 -2.59 -16.70 12.44
CA GLN A 338 -3.38 -16.14 11.33
C GLN A 338 -2.63 -16.15 10.00
N GLY A 339 -1.44 -16.75 9.96
CA GLY A 339 -0.66 -17.02 8.76
C GLY A 339 0.28 -15.88 8.35
N ALA A 340 0.74 -15.03 9.26
CA ALA A 340 1.90 -14.19 8.99
C ALA A 340 3.09 -15.08 8.57
N ARG A 341 3.85 -14.68 7.54
CA ARG A 341 5.02 -15.45 7.10
C ARG A 341 6.17 -15.38 8.10
N ALA A 342 6.33 -14.21 8.72
CA ALA A 342 7.36 -13.96 9.72
C ALA A 342 6.86 -12.94 10.75
N VAL A 343 7.31 -13.09 12.00
CA VAL A 343 7.06 -12.14 13.09
C VAL A 343 8.40 -11.73 13.70
N VAL A 344 8.67 -10.44 13.67
CA VAL A 344 9.82 -9.81 14.32
C VAL A 344 9.42 -9.43 15.75
N ILE A 345 10.18 -9.90 16.71
CA ILE A 345 9.97 -9.76 18.14
C ILE A 345 11.00 -8.77 18.67
N VAL A 346 10.55 -7.63 19.16
CA VAL A 346 11.40 -6.58 19.74
C VAL A 346 11.08 -6.44 21.22
N ASP A 347 12.04 -6.67 22.10
CA ASP A 347 11.91 -6.48 23.54
C ASP A 347 13.26 -6.16 24.17
N ARG A 348 13.26 -5.50 25.31
CA ARG A 348 14.47 -5.32 26.14
C ARG A 348 14.84 -6.58 26.92
N ASP A 349 13.86 -7.44 27.21
CA ASP A 349 14.03 -8.76 27.83
C ASP A 349 14.27 -9.82 26.76
N LEU A 350 15.55 -10.17 26.57
CA LEU A 350 15.97 -11.15 25.57
C LEU A 350 15.42 -12.55 25.85
N ALA A 351 15.33 -12.95 27.13
CA ALA A 351 14.83 -14.28 27.50
C ALA A 351 13.35 -14.43 27.13
N GLY A 352 12.51 -13.50 27.58
CA GLY A 352 11.07 -13.49 27.21
C GLY A 352 10.83 -13.37 25.72
N ALA A 353 11.69 -12.63 25.00
CA ALA A 353 11.63 -12.51 23.55
C ALA A 353 11.95 -13.83 22.84
N ASN A 354 12.92 -14.58 23.31
CA ASN A 354 13.28 -15.90 22.77
C ASN A 354 12.15 -16.93 23.02
N ASP A 355 11.57 -16.96 24.22
CA ASP A 355 10.40 -17.81 24.52
C ASP A 355 9.23 -17.51 23.57
N THR A 356 9.04 -16.24 23.26
CA THR A 356 8.01 -15.81 22.30
C THR A 356 8.33 -16.27 20.90
N ALA A 357 9.60 -16.21 20.48
CA ALA A 357 10.03 -16.67 19.17
C ALA A 357 9.78 -18.17 18.98
N GLU A 358 10.02 -18.99 20.00
CA GLU A 358 9.69 -20.41 19.97
C GLU A 358 8.19 -20.65 19.81
N ALA A 359 7.36 -19.91 20.55
CA ALA A 359 5.91 -20.01 20.44
C ALA A 359 5.40 -19.55 19.05
N VAL A 360 6.02 -18.54 18.44
CA VAL A 360 5.72 -18.07 17.07
C VAL A 360 6.09 -19.14 16.03
N ARG A 361 7.26 -19.77 16.16
CA ARG A 361 7.67 -20.87 15.27
C ARG A 361 6.74 -22.08 15.39
N ALA A 362 6.37 -22.44 16.61
CA ALA A 362 5.39 -23.50 16.88
C ALA A 362 4.00 -23.18 16.27
N ALA A 363 3.67 -21.90 16.11
CA ALA A 363 2.44 -21.45 15.45
C ALA A 363 2.56 -21.37 13.91
N GLY A 364 3.71 -21.72 13.31
CA GLY A 364 3.90 -21.87 11.87
C GLY A 364 4.46 -20.65 11.14
N ALA A 365 5.04 -19.66 11.83
CA ALA A 365 5.69 -18.50 11.22
C ALA A 365 7.21 -18.47 11.53
N GLU A 366 7.99 -17.82 10.67
CA GLU A 366 9.37 -17.49 11.01
C GLU A 366 9.42 -16.48 12.16
N ALA A 367 10.46 -16.53 12.99
CA ALA A 367 10.67 -15.60 14.09
C ALA A 367 12.11 -15.08 14.14
N SER A 368 12.24 -13.75 14.26
CA SER A 368 13.51 -13.06 14.52
C SER A 368 13.38 -12.22 15.78
N VAL A 369 14.42 -12.21 16.62
CA VAL A 369 14.47 -11.49 17.89
C VAL A 369 15.48 -10.38 17.82
N TYR A 370 15.10 -9.20 18.33
CA TYR A 370 15.97 -8.04 18.50
C TYR A 370 15.81 -7.50 19.92
N GLN A 371 16.93 -7.44 20.66
CA GLN A 371 16.96 -6.87 21.99
C GLN A 371 17.16 -5.37 21.91
N VAL A 372 16.12 -4.58 22.20
CA VAL A 372 16.14 -3.11 22.05
C VAL A 372 15.26 -2.43 23.10
N ASP A 373 15.73 -1.31 23.62
CA ASP A 373 14.88 -0.33 24.30
C ASP A 373 14.23 0.58 23.23
N VAL A 374 12.90 0.57 23.15
CA VAL A 374 12.15 1.35 22.18
C VAL A 374 12.30 2.86 22.32
N SER A 375 12.74 3.34 23.50
CA SER A 375 13.00 4.76 23.75
C SER A 375 14.29 5.26 23.05
N ASP A 376 15.19 4.35 22.65
CA ASP A 376 16.39 4.66 21.88
C ASP A 376 16.06 4.71 20.38
N GLU A 377 16.07 5.92 19.82
CA GLU A 377 15.79 6.17 18.41
C GLU A 377 16.84 5.55 17.48
N ALA A 378 18.12 5.63 17.85
CA ALA A 378 19.21 5.13 17.01
C ALA A 378 19.14 3.60 16.92
N ALA A 379 18.93 2.92 18.05
CA ALA A 379 18.76 1.47 18.10
C ALA A 379 17.52 1.00 17.32
N MET A 380 16.40 1.71 17.39
CA MET A 380 15.19 1.39 16.62
C MET A 380 15.40 1.57 15.10
N ASN A 381 16.16 2.59 14.68
CA ASN A 381 16.51 2.79 13.27
C ASN A 381 17.44 1.68 12.76
N GLU A 382 18.39 1.23 13.57
CA GLU A 382 19.27 0.12 13.23
C GLU A 382 18.48 -1.20 13.06
N VAL A 383 17.57 -1.51 13.99
CA VAL A 383 16.67 -2.67 13.87
C VAL A 383 15.85 -2.56 12.59
N ALA A 384 15.32 -1.39 12.25
CA ALA A 384 14.55 -1.22 11.03
C ALA A 384 15.38 -1.50 9.76
N ALA A 385 16.67 -1.10 9.74
CA ALA A 385 17.58 -1.40 8.65
C ALA A 385 17.90 -2.91 8.57
N GLN A 386 18.17 -3.56 9.69
CA GLN A 386 18.45 -4.99 9.76
C GLN A 386 17.26 -5.83 9.34
N VAL A 387 16.05 -5.49 9.80
CA VAL A 387 14.78 -6.16 9.41
C VAL A 387 14.54 -6.01 7.93
N ARG A 388 14.74 -4.80 7.37
CA ARG A 388 14.58 -4.54 5.94
C ARG A 388 15.53 -5.40 5.10
N ASN A 389 16.79 -5.50 5.50
CA ASN A 389 17.81 -6.28 4.78
C ASN A 389 17.52 -7.78 4.82
N LYS A 390 17.04 -8.29 5.96
CA LYS A 390 16.82 -9.72 6.16
C LYS A 390 15.46 -10.21 5.65
N HIS A 391 14.40 -9.42 5.88
CA HIS A 391 13.01 -9.84 5.67
C HIS A 391 12.23 -8.95 4.71
N GLY A 392 12.77 -7.79 4.33
CA GLY A 392 12.06 -6.76 3.59
C GLY A 392 11.28 -5.80 4.49
N VAL A 393 10.36 -5.04 3.90
CA VAL A 393 9.58 -4.01 4.60
C VAL A 393 8.45 -4.63 5.41
N VAL A 394 8.31 -4.21 6.67
CA VAL A 394 7.24 -4.63 7.57
C VAL A 394 5.86 -4.24 7.01
N ASP A 395 4.90 -5.17 7.05
CA ASP A 395 3.52 -4.94 6.63
C ASP A 395 2.63 -4.51 7.80
N ILE A 396 2.90 -5.07 9.00
CA ILE A 396 2.14 -4.82 10.22
C ILE A 396 3.12 -4.46 11.34
N LEU A 397 3.06 -3.21 11.80
CA LEU A 397 3.78 -2.76 12.99
C LEU A 397 2.81 -2.69 14.17
N VAL A 398 3.17 -3.33 15.29
CA VAL A 398 2.44 -3.22 16.57
C VAL A 398 3.36 -2.58 17.62
N ASN A 399 3.18 -1.29 17.87
CA ASN A 399 3.81 -0.56 18.96
C ASN A 399 3.07 -0.90 20.26
N ASN A 400 3.52 -1.95 20.95
CA ASN A 400 2.90 -2.44 22.17
C ASN A 400 3.76 -2.20 23.40
N ALA A 401 5.07 -2.03 23.29
CA ALA A 401 5.95 -1.74 24.42
C ALA A 401 5.40 -0.61 25.29
N GLY A 402 5.38 -0.82 26.60
CA GLY A 402 4.88 0.17 27.52
C GLY A 402 5.03 -0.26 28.99
N ILE A 403 5.11 0.73 29.87
CA ILE A 403 5.25 0.56 31.32
C ILE A 403 4.08 1.21 32.05
N GLY A 404 3.75 0.69 33.23
CA GLY A 404 2.75 1.24 34.14
C GLY A 404 3.38 2.19 35.16
N MET A 405 2.61 3.21 35.56
CA MET A 405 2.98 4.11 36.66
C MET A 405 1.72 4.57 37.38
N ALA A 406 1.73 4.47 38.69
CA ALA A 406 0.69 4.96 39.57
C ALA A 406 1.29 5.97 40.56
N GLY A 407 0.60 7.09 40.79
CA GLY A 407 0.99 8.18 41.68
C GLY A 407 0.16 9.42 41.43
N ARG A 408 -0.01 10.26 42.43
CA ARG A 408 -0.58 11.60 42.27
C ARG A 408 0.39 12.50 41.56
N PHE A 409 -0.09 13.59 41.00
CA PHE A 409 0.74 14.51 40.19
C PHE A 409 2.01 14.97 40.92
N LEU A 410 1.89 15.42 42.17
CA LEU A 410 3.01 15.90 42.99
C LEU A 410 3.90 14.79 43.58
N GLU A 411 3.46 13.53 43.52
CA GLU A 411 4.26 12.37 43.97
C GLU A 411 5.16 11.84 42.85
N THR A 412 4.88 12.22 41.57
CA THR A 412 5.68 11.82 40.40
C THR A 412 6.78 12.83 40.13
N THR A 413 8.05 12.37 40.13
CA THR A 413 9.22 13.20 39.87
C THR A 413 9.44 13.44 38.37
N PRO A 414 10.28 14.43 37.96
CA PRO A 414 10.67 14.61 36.56
C PRO A 414 11.20 13.32 35.91
N GLU A 415 12.00 12.53 36.62
CA GLU A 415 12.59 11.27 36.12
C GLU A 415 11.50 10.22 35.87
N HIS A 416 10.47 10.18 36.68
CA HIS A 416 9.30 9.36 36.46
C HIS A 416 8.59 9.74 35.14
N TRP A 417 8.43 11.05 34.91
CA TRP A 417 7.84 11.57 33.68
C TRP A 417 8.69 11.25 32.47
N ASP A 418 10.01 11.46 32.53
CA ASP A 418 10.95 11.17 31.43
C ASP A 418 10.91 9.67 31.08
N THR A 419 10.91 8.81 32.09
CA THR A 419 10.86 7.36 31.88
C THR A 419 9.56 6.94 31.21
N ILE A 420 8.40 7.37 31.71
CA ILE A 420 7.12 6.93 31.17
C ILE A 420 6.84 7.52 29.77
N MET A 421 7.19 8.78 29.56
CA MET A 421 7.06 9.41 28.24
C MET A 421 8.06 8.83 27.24
N GLY A 422 9.28 8.52 27.69
CA GLY A 422 10.30 7.87 26.88
C GLY A 422 9.80 6.55 26.31
N VAL A 423 9.34 5.63 27.15
CA VAL A 423 8.87 4.31 26.71
C VAL A 423 7.51 4.40 26.02
N ASN A 424 6.50 4.98 26.69
CA ASN A 424 5.12 4.89 26.22
C ASN A 424 4.79 5.79 25.03
N VAL A 425 5.50 6.92 24.84
CA VAL A 425 5.22 7.90 23.77
C VAL A 425 6.35 7.92 22.76
N ARG A 426 7.59 8.19 23.19
CA ARG A 426 8.74 8.25 22.27
C ARG A 426 8.99 6.90 21.60
N GLY A 427 8.84 5.78 22.34
CA GLY A 427 8.93 4.44 21.75
C GLY A 427 7.93 4.20 20.61
N VAL A 428 6.68 4.69 20.75
CA VAL A 428 5.67 4.63 19.67
C VAL A 428 6.09 5.53 18.50
N ILE A 429 6.63 6.72 18.77
CA ILE A 429 7.13 7.63 17.73
C ILE A 429 8.29 6.99 16.98
N ASN A 430 9.29 6.46 17.68
CA ASN A 430 10.48 5.83 17.08
C ASN A 430 10.10 4.67 16.18
N GLY A 431 9.28 3.73 16.68
CA GLY A 431 8.80 2.61 15.87
C GLY A 431 8.01 3.06 14.64
N SER A 432 7.09 4.02 14.82
CA SER A 432 6.28 4.53 13.71
C SER A 432 7.10 5.27 12.67
N ARG A 433 8.12 6.05 13.07
CA ARG A 433 9.02 6.76 12.14
C ARG A 433 9.89 5.77 11.36
N ALA A 434 10.56 4.85 12.07
CA ALA A 434 11.52 3.92 11.47
C ALA A 434 10.85 2.98 10.45
N PHE A 435 9.74 2.36 10.82
CA PHE A 435 9.04 1.39 9.97
C PHE A 435 8.00 2.05 9.05
N GLY A 436 7.33 3.12 9.50
CA GLY A 436 6.40 3.88 8.68
C GLY A 436 7.07 4.54 7.47
N ALA A 437 8.28 5.08 7.63
CA ALA A 437 9.05 5.62 6.51
C ALA A 437 9.32 4.56 5.42
N GLN A 438 9.65 3.33 5.82
CA GLN A 438 9.86 2.23 4.88
C GLN A 438 8.56 1.79 4.20
N MET A 439 7.42 1.78 4.92
CA MET A 439 6.10 1.51 4.32
C MET A 439 5.74 2.55 3.27
N VAL A 440 5.98 3.84 3.55
CA VAL A 440 5.75 4.95 2.61
C VAL A 440 6.64 4.81 1.37
N GLU A 441 7.94 4.50 1.56
CA GLU A 441 8.88 4.27 0.46
C GLU A 441 8.45 3.09 -0.40
N ARG A 442 7.99 2.00 0.21
CA ARG A 442 7.48 0.83 -0.51
C ARG A 442 6.25 1.15 -1.37
N GLY A 443 5.38 2.09 -0.93
CA GLY A 443 4.20 2.53 -1.66
C GLY A 443 3.11 1.47 -1.85
N GLN A 444 3.08 0.48 -1.00
CA GLN A 444 2.10 -0.61 -1.03
C GLN A 444 1.14 -0.57 0.17
N GLY A 445 1.18 0.53 0.94
CA GLY A 445 0.44 0.69 2.18
C GLY A 445 1.04 -0.12 3.33
N GLY A 446 0.28 -0.23 4.43
CA GLY A 446 0.70 -0.94 5.64
C GLY A 446 -0.32 -0.79 6.76
N THR A 447 0.00 -1.36 7.91
CA THR A 447 -0.82 -1.22 9.13
C THR A 447 0.06 -0.92 10.33
N ILE A 448 -0.26 0.15 11.06
CA ILE A 448 0.36 0.51 12.33
C ILE A 448 -0.70 0.40 13.42
N ILE A 449 -0.42 -0.38 14.44
CA ILE A 449 -1.25 -0.53 15.62
C ILE A 449 -0.48 0.06 16.80
N ASN A 450 -1.05 1.06 17.47
CA ASN A 450 -0.49 1.65 18.67
C ASN A 450 -1.32 1.25 19.88
N VAL A 451 -0.70 0.62 20.86
CA VAL A 451 -1.38 0.17 22.08
C VAL A 451 -1.41 1.32 23.08
N ALA A 452 -2.56 2.02 23.12
CA ALA A 452 -2.91 3.02 24.11
C ALA A 452 -3.45 2.35 25.39
N SER A 453 -4.55 2.84 25.97
CA SER A 453 -5.24 2.29 27.13
C SER A 453 -6.60 2.96 27.31
N ALA A 454 -7.52 2.36 28.05
CA ALA A 454 -8.71 3.04 28.58
C ALA A 454 -8.37 4.28 29.41
N ALA A 455 -7.20 4.30 30.07
CA ALA A 455 -6.68 5.46 30.77
C ALA A 455 -6.46 6.68 29.87
N ALA A 456 -6.43 6.52 28.55
CA ALA A 456 -6.33 7.62 27.59
C ALA A 456 -7.56 8.55 27.59
N TYR A 457 -8.71 8.03 27.98
CA TYR A 457 -9.97 8.76 27.97
C TYR A 457 -10.76 8.69 29.30
N VAL A 458 -10.30 7.90 30.27
CA VAL A 458 -10.85 7.87 31.64
C VAL A 458 -9.79 8.47 32.57
N PRO A 459 -9.91 9.75 32.98
CA PRO A 459 -8.94 10.35 33.89
C PRO A 459 -8.98 9.68 35.27
N SER A 460 -7.82 9.60 35.92
CA SER A 460 -7.68 9.04 37.27
C SER A 460 -6.69 9.85 38.07
N LYS A 461 -7.04 10.21 39.30
CA LYS A 461 -6.15 10.95 40.22
C LYS A 461 -4.88 10.19 40.60
N SER A 462 -4.89 8.87 40.50
CA SER A 462 -3.76 7.98 40.87
C SER A 462 -2.94 7.46 39.70
N MET A 463 -3.26 7.84 38.46
CA MET A 463 -2.53 7.40 37.27
C MET A 463 -2.26 8.57 36.32
N VAL A 464 -1.87 9.73 36.85
CA VAL A 464 -1.77 10.97 36.06
C VAL A 464 -0.75 10.84 34.94
N ALA A 465 0.49 10.44 35.23
CA ALA A 465 1.54 10.31 34.23
C ALA A 465 1.23 9.21 33.21
N TYR A 466 0.74 8.05 33.66
CA TYR A 466 0.34 6.96 32.76
C TYR A 466 -0.82 7.36 31.84
N GLY A 467 -1.89 7.92 32.41
CA GLY A 467 -3.05 8.38 31.65
C GLY A 467 -2.67 9.41 30.59
N THR A 468 -1.81 10.38 30.96
CA THR A 468 -1.28 11.40 30.04
C THR A 468 -0.50 10.76 28.90
N SER A 469 0.42 9.81 29.19
CA SER A 469 1.20 9.12 28.17
C SER A 469 0.31 8.35 27.19
N LYS A 470 -0.74 7.67 27.67
CA LYS A 470 -1.67 6.91 26.83
C LYS A 470 -2.65 7.79 26.07
N ALA A 471 -3.02 8.96 26.61
CA ALA A 471 -3.77 9.99 25.90
C ALA A 471 -2.95 10.60 24.75
N ALA A 472 -1.66 10.82 24.97
CA ALA A 472 -0.74 11.25 23.92
C ALA A 472 -0.65 10.22 22.78
N VAL A 473 -0.55 8.92 23.08
CA VAL A 473 -0.53 7.84 22.07
C VAL A 473 -1.85 7.79 21.28
N LEU A 474 -3.00 8.00 21.93
CA LEU A 474 -4.29 8.05 21.25
C LEU A 474 -4.35 9.21 20.27
N ALA A 475 -4.03 10.43 20.71
CA ALA A 475 -4.03 11.64 19.87
C ALA A 475 -3.01 11.52 18.71
N LEU A 476 -1.79 11.01 19.00
CA LEU A 476 -0.78 10.73 17.98
C LEU A 476 -1.30 9.77 16.91
N SER A 477 -1.98 8.70 17.32
CA SER A 477 -2.51 7.70 16.40
C SER A 477 -3.58 8.27 15.47
N GLU A 478 -4.46 9.14 15.99
CA GLU A 478 -5.49 9.81 15.20
C GLU A 478 -4.86 10.79 14.19
N SER A 479 -3.83 11.56 14.62
CA SER A 479 -3.10 12.49 13.75
C SER A 479 -2.30 11.74 12.67
N MET A 480 -1.56 10.69 13.05
CA MET A 480 -0.83 9.85 12.10
C MET A 480 -1.77 9.16 11.09
N ARG A 481 -2.99 8.80 11.50
CA ARG A 481 -3.97 8.21 10.60
C ARG A 481 -4.37 9.17 9.49
N ALA A 482 -4.49 10.47 9.78
CA ALA A 482 -4.77 11.49 8.78
C ALA A 482 -3.56 11.70 7.86
N ASP A 483 -2.36 11.80 8.44
CA ASP A 483 -1.10 12.01 7.71
C ASP A 483 -0.78 10.84 6.74
N PHE A 484 -0.96 9.61 7.19
CA PHE A 484 -0.66 8.40 6.41
C PHE A 484 -1.79 7.91 5.51
N ALA A 485 -2.93 8.60 5.49
CA ALA A 485 -4.10 8.15 4.72
C ALA A 485 -3.80 8.02 3.22
N ASP A 486 -3.07 8.98 2.68
CA ASP A 486 -2.71 9.04 1.26
C ASP A 486 -1.66 7.99 0.87
N GLU A 487 -0.91 7.49 1.84
CA GLU A 487 0.09 6.43 1.66
C GLU A 487 -0.51 5.02 1.84
N GLY A 488 -1.83 4.94 2.06
CA GLY A 488 -2.54 3.67 2.27
C GLY A 488 -2.16 2.95 3.56
N ILE A 489 -1.49 3.64 4.48
CA ILE A 489 -1.12 3.11 5.78
C ILE A 489 -2.27 3.35 6.76
N THR A 490 -2.78 2.27 7.31
CA THR A 490 -3.84 2.32 8.32
C THR A 490 -3.24 2.43 9.70
N VAL A 491 -3.62 3.46 10.48
CA VAL A 491 -3.21 3.60 11.87
C VAL A 491 -4.41 3.34 12.79
N THR A 492 -4.23 2.51 13.82
CA THR A 492 -5.26 2.16 14.81
C THR A 492 -4.73 2.35 16.23
N ALA A 493 -5.43 3.11 17.05
CA ALA A 493 -5.21 3.13 18.49
C ALA A 493 -6.02 2.01 19.14
N VAL A 494 -5.36 1.03 19.73
CA VAL A 494 -6.01 -0.02 20.55
C VAL A 494 -5.98 0.43 21.99
N CYS A 495 -7.15 0.44 22.64
CA CYS A 495 -7.32 0.92 24.01
C CYS A 495 -7.79 -0.24 24.91
N PRO A 496 -6.88 -1.06 25.47
CA PRO A 496 -7.22 -2.10 26.42
C PRO A 496 -7.74 -1.51 27.74
N GLY A 497 -8.67 -2.22 28.37
CA GLY A 497 -9.02 -2.04 29.78
C GLY A 497 -8.04 -2.77 30.69
N PHE A 498 -8.56 -3.36 31.77
CA PHE A 498 -7.76 -4.18 32.68
C PHE A 498 -7.50 -5.56 32.08
N VAL A 499 -6.29 -5.81 31.61
CA VAL A 499 -5.84 -7.08 31.03
C VAL A 499 -4.85 -7.77 31.97
N ASN A 500 -5.05 -9.04 32.25
CA ASN A 500 -4.19 -9.82 33.14
C ASN A 500 -2.80 -10.04 32.50
N THR A 501 -1.86 -9.17 32.82
CA THR A 501 -0.48 -9.18 32.34
C THR A 501 0.49 -8.85 33.48
N ASN A 502 1.78 -9.01 33.22
CA ASN A 502 2.82 -8.64 34.19
C ASN A 502 2.94 -7.11 34.44
N ILE A 503 2.14 -6.27 33.76
CA ILE A 503 2.20 -4.80 33.92
C ILE A 503 1.93 -4.39 35.38
N ALA A 504 1.02 -5.09 36.08
CA ALA A 504 0.74 -4.82 37.46
C ALA A 504 1.96 -5.03 38.37
N LYS A 505 2.78 -6.07 38.06
CA LYS A 505 4.00 -6.41 38.81
C LYS A 505 5.17 -5.47 38.52
N SER A 506 5.20 -4.88 37.33
CA SER A 506 6.25 -3.94 36.88
C SER A 506 5.87 -2.46 37.08
N THR A 507 4.64 -2.17 37.53
CA THR A 507 4.19 -0.79 37.78
C THR A 507 4.98 -0.15 38.91
N VAL A 508 5.46 1.08 38.67
CA VAL A 508 6.05 1.95 39.67
C VAL A 508 4.94 2.68 40.42
N TYR A 509 4.95 2.63 41.73
CA TYR A 509 4.00 3.36 42.59
C TYR A 509 4.73 4.52 43.25
N ALA A 510 4.69 5.69 42.62
CA ALA A 510 5.35 6.90 43.12
C ALA A 510 4.75 7.36 44.47
N GLY A 511 5.58 7.89 45.32
CA GLY A 511 5.19 8.36 46.67
C GLY A 511 5.01 7.23 47.72
N LEU A 512 5.26 5.95 47.37
CA LEU A 512 5.19 4.82 48.28
C LEU A 512 6.59 4.27 48.61
N THR A 513 6.76 3.74 49.83
CA THR A 513 7.98 3.00 50.18
C THR A 513 8.07 1.68 49.41
N ALA A 514 9.25 1.05 49.39
CA ALA A 514 9.46 -0.21 48.66
C ALA A 514 8.47 -1.31 49.13
N GLU A 515 8.25 -1.43 50.44
CA GLU A 515 7.30 -2.38 51.01
C GLU A 515 5.84 -2.09 50.63
N GLN A 516 5.45 -0.81 50.65
CA GLN A 516 4.13 -0.37 50.19
C GLN A 516 3.92 -0.59 48.70
N GLN A 517 4.96 -0.39 47.88
CA GLN A 517 4.90 -0.69 46.46
C GLN A 517 4.67 -2.18 46.21
N GLU A 518 5.36 -3.06 46.91
CA GLU A 518 5.18 -4.51 46.76
C GLU A 518 3.75 -4.95 47.12
N ARG A 519 3.23 -4.48 48.22
CA ARG A 519 1.82 -4.74 48.63
C ARG A 519 0.82 -4.19 47.59
N ALA A 520 1.10 -3.02 46.98
CA ALA A 520 0.27 -2.46 45.95
C ALA A 520 0.30 -3.29 44.65
N ARG A 521 1.49 -3.82 44.28
CA ARG A 521 1.66 -4.73 43.14
C ARG A 521 0.89 -6.03 43.33
N GLU A 522 0.98 -6.65 44.55
CA GLU A 522 0.26 -7.89 44.87
C GLU A 522 -1.25 -7.70 44.79
N LYS A 523 -1.77 -6.61 45.35
CA LYS A 523 -3.21 -6.28 45.27
C LYS A 523 -3.66 -6.06 43.84
N ALA A 524 -2.91 -5.30 43.05
CA ALA A 524 -3.21 -5.05 41.66
C ALA A 524 -3.19 -6.36 40.84
N ASP A 525 -2.17 -7.20 41.02
CA ASP A 525 -2.07 -8.51 40.35
C ASP A 525 -3.26 -9.41 40.68
N ALA A 526 -3.67 -9.47 41.95
CA ALA A 526 -4.85 -10.22 42.38
C ALA A 526 -6.15 -9.69 41.75
N ALA A 527 -6.31 -8.38 41.66
CA ALA A 527 -7.47 -7.75 41.02
C ALA A 527 -7.53 -8.04 39.50
N TYR A 528 -6.39 -7.96 38.80
CA TYR A 528 -6.30 -8.30 37.39
C TYR A 528 -6.59 -9.78 37.12
N ARG A 529 -6.08 -10.70 37.98
CA ARG A 529 -6.38 -12.13 37.87
C ARG A 529 -7.87 -12.44 38.12
N ARG A 530 -8.49 -11.82 39.12
CA ARG A 530 -9.92 -11.98 39.39
C ARG A 530 -10.79 -11.55 38.23
N ARG A 531 -10.39 -10.51 37.50
CA ARG A 531 -11.09 -10.03 36.32
C ARG A 531 -10.99 -10.98 35.14
N ASN A 532 -9.91 -11.74 35.05
CA ASN A 532 -9.67 -12.80 34.07
C ASN A 532 -9.84 -12.40 32.59
N TYR A 533 -9.55 -11.12 32.22
CA TYR A 533 -9.47 -10.74 30.83
C TYR A 533 -8.07 -11.00 30.31
N THR A 534 -7.94 -11.93 29.33
CA THR A 534 -6.63 -12.50 28.97
C THR A 534 -5.90 -11.68 27.91
N PRO A 535 -4.55 -11.76 27.85
CA PRO A 535 -3.76 -11.20 26.76
C PRO A 535 -4.18 -11.71 25.38
N GLU A 536 -4.58 -12.98 25.27
CA GLU A 536 -5.00 -13.62 24.02
C GLU A 536 -6.30 -13.01 23.50
N ALA A 537 -7.24 -12.63 24.37
CA ALA A 537 -8.46 -11.94 23.98
C ALA A 537 -8.14 -10.55 23.40
N THR A 538 -7.17 -9.84 23.98
CA THR A 538 -6.65 -8.57 23.46
C THR A 538 -5.94 -8.76 22.14
N ALA A 539 -5.10 -9.79 21.99
CA ALA A 539 -4.39 -10.13 20.77
C ALA A 539 -5.36 -10.39 19.60
N LYS A 540 -6.42 -11.17 19.83
CA LYS A 540 -7.49 -11.37 18.83
C LYS A 540 -8.15 -10.06 18.41
N ALA A 541 -8.36 -9.13 19.36
CA ALA A 541 -8.89 -7.81 19.05
C ALA A 541 -7.90 -6.98 18.21
N ILE A 542 -6.60 -7.00 18.52
CA ILE A 542 -5.54 -6.36 17.73
C ILE A 542 -5.53 -6.90 16.31
N VAL A 543 -5.52 -8.21 16.12
CA VAL A 543 -5.55 -8.84 14.79
C VAL A 543 -6.85 -8.50 14.04
N LYS A 544 -7.99 -8.40 14.74
CA LYS A 544 -9.23 -7.88 14.14
C LYS A 544 -9.06 -6.43 13.69
N ALA A 545 -8.36 -5.58 14.45
CA ALA A 545 -8.08 -4.19 14.06
C ALA A 545 -7.28 -4.10 12.77
N VAL A 546 -6.29 -4.97 12.54
CA VAL A 546 -5.56 -5.07 11.26
C VAL A 546 -6.54 -5.24 10.09
N ARG A 547 -7.55 -6.11 10.25
CA ARG A 547 -8.55 -6.39 9.20
C ARG A 547 -9.56 -5.28 9.00
N THR A 548 -10.02 -4.66 10.09
CA THR A 548 -11.11 -3.66 10.03
C THR A 548 -10.59 -2.25 9.76
N GLY A 549 -9.35 -1.95 10.15
CA GLY A 549 -8.76 -0.61 10.04
C GLY A 549 -9.49 0.44 10.88
N ALA A 550 -10.08 0.06 12.02
CA ALA A 550 -10.75 0.98 12.92
C ALA A 550 -9.78 2.06 13.43
N ALA A 551 -10.21 3.32 13.52
CA ALA A 551 -9.35 4.40 14.01
C ALA A 551 -9.01 4.21 15.51
N VAL A 552 -10.03 3.91 16.31
CA VAL A 552 -9.90 3.61 17.74
C VAL A 552 -10.63 2.30 18.03
N LEU A 553 -9.98 1.39 18.74
CA LEU A 553 -10.53 0.11 19.15
C LEU A 553 -10.50 -0.04 20.68
N PRO A 554 -11.60 0.26 21.39
CA PRO A 554 -11.74 -0.06 22.81
C PRO A 554 -11.85 -1.58 23.01
N VAL A 555 -11.02 -2.13 23.91
CA VAL A 555 -10.96 -3.56 24.21
C VAL A 555 -11.34 -3.79 25.67
N ALA A 556 -12.21 -4.79 25.93
CA ALA A 556 -12.93 -5.06 27.17
C ALA A 556 -14.12 -4.11 27.43
N ALA A 557 -15.02 -4.55 28.32
CA ALA A 557 -16.31 -3.87 28.53
C ALA A 557 -16.16 -2.46 29.11
N GLU A 558 -15.30 -2.29 30.11
CA GLU A 558 -15.04 -1.01 30.75
C GLU A 558 -14.41 0.00 29.81
N SER A 559 -13.52 -0.44 28.91
CA SER A 559 -12.92 0.41 27.90
C SER A 559 -13.98 0.90 26.89
N ARG A 560 -14.87 0.01 26.46
CA ARG A 560 -15.98 0.35 25.55
C ARG A 560 -16.94 1.33 26.18
N LEU A 561 -17.31 1.08 27.44
CA LEU A 561 -18.20 1.97 28.20
C LEU A 561 -17.55 3.35 28.39
N GLY A 562 -16.30 3.41 28.87
CA GLY A 562 -15.57 4.66 29.05
C GLY A 562 -15.44 5.46 27.76
N TYR A 563 -15.14 4.79 26.64
CA TYR A 563 -15.06 5.42 25.32
C TYR A 563 -16.41 5.98 24.86
N ALA A 564 -17.49 5.22 25.01
CA ALA A 564 -18.85 5.65 24.67
C ALA A 564 -19.28 6.85 25.52
N LEU A 565 -19.08 6.78 26.84
CA LEU A 565 -19.41 7.88 27.76
C LEU A 565 -18.63 9.15 27.41
N ARG A 566 -17.33 9.05 27.11
CA ARG A 566 -16.52 10.22 26.70
C ARG A 566 -17.07 10.88 25.42
N ARG A 567 -17.59 10.10 24.49
CA ARG A 567 -18.16 10.65 23.24
C ARG A 567 -19.52 11.31 23.43
N ILE A 568 -20.32 10.81 24.36
CA ILE A 568 -21.67 11.33 24.66
C ILE A 568 -21.56 12.55 25.59
N SER A 569 -20.83 12.40 26.68
CA SER A 569 -20.64 13.45 27.68
C SER A 569 -19.29 13.33 28.41
N PRO A 570 -18.30 14.15 28.04
CA PRO A 570 -17.01 14.19 28.76
C PRO A 570 -17.15 14.49 30.24
N SER A 571 -18.20 15.21 30.64
CA SER A 571 -18.48 15.54 32.05
C SER A 571 -18.82 14.31 32.89
N LEU A 572 -19.54 13.33 32.32
CA LEU A 572 -19.86 12.06 33.02
C LEU A 572 -18.59 11.26 33.33
N VAL A 573 -17.63 11.26 32.41
CA VAL A 573 -16.37 10.53 32.63
C VAL A 573 -15.55 11.17 33.75
N ARG A 574 -15.62 12.51 33.93
CA ARG A 574 -14.94 13.21 35.00
C ARG A 574 -15.45 12.85 36.40
N LEU A 575 -16.69 12.37 36.53
CA LEU A 575 -17.23 11.89 37.80
C LEU A 575 -16.47 10.67 38.36
N PHE A 576 -15.81 9.90 37.47
CA PHE A 576 -14.99 8.76 37.86
C PHE A 576 -13.54 9.15 38.20
N ALA A 577 -13.09 10.35 37.91
CA ALA A 577 -11.73 10.83 38.12
C ALA A 577 -11.27 10.79 39.59
N PRO A 578 -12.14 11.04 40.61
CA PRO A 578 -11.77 11.00 42.03
C PRO A 578 -11.46 9.60 42.57
N PHE A 579 -11.86 8.52 41.89
CA PHE A 579 -11.57 7.16 42.35
C PHE A 579 -10.06 6.88 42.35
N ASP A 580 -9.54 6.38 43.48
CA ASP A 580 -8.14 6.04 43.67
C ASP A 580 -7.93 4.55 43.46
N ILE A 581 -7.33 4.16 42.36
CA ILE A 581 -7.06 2.75 42.03
C ILE A 581 -6.13 2.10 43.05
N ARG A 582 -5.34 2.88 43.82
CA ARG A 582 -4.45 2.37 44.85
C ARG A 582 -5.22 1.90 46.12
N GLN A 583 -6.50 2.25 46.24
CA GLN A 583 -7.36 1.88 47.37
C GLN A 583 -8.25 0.65 47.08
N ILE A 584 -8.31 0.21 45.84
CA ILE A 584 -9.02 -0.98 45.41
C ILE A 584 -8.08 -2.20 45.48
#